data_9039b2f38f577d0c88a4b36b5e742056
#
_entry.id   9039b2f38f577d0c88a4b36b5e742056
#
_cell.length_a   1.000
_cell.length_b   1.000
_cell.length_c   1.000
_cell.angle_alpha   90.00
_cell.angle_beta   90.00
_cell.angle_gamma   90.00
#
_symmetry.space_group_name_H-M   'P 1'
#
loop_
_entity.id
_entity.type
_entity.pdbx_description
1 polymer ?
#
loop_
_entity_poly.entity_id
_entity_poly.type
_entity_poly.pdbx_seq_one_letter_code
_entity_poly.pdbx_strand_id
1 'polypeptide(L)'
;MQIGKHSRKLVGLRKAIKHGSLTSDGLLPIEGGILLEEAQRSGIEIVDVFRKAGAPMPAVEPDAIFDVSEEAFKIVQDTEHSQGIIATVRPRQYTLGDIFAVSPELVIVLGRLQDPGNVGTILRIGESFGATGCIALRGTAGFYNGKVVRASAGSVFRFPHIGSETLDETVSLLRSRRIGLIGTSPNAADTIEQWDWRKPSAVLIGNEGQGLDPKEFAACDKVLRIPHKETVESLNSAIAAAIILYEASKQRRS
;
A
#
# COMPACT_ATOMS: atom_id res chain seq x y z
N MET A 1 -20.15 11.28 22.43
CA MET A 1 -19.45 11.94 23.56
C MET A 1 -18.69 13.15 23.02
N GLN A 2 -18.76 14.30 23.67
CA GLN A 2 -18.08 15.53 23.20
C GLN A 2 -16.66 15.58 23.75
N ILE A 3 -15.65 15.85 22.88
CA ILE A 3 -14.24 15.98 23.28
C ILE A 3 -13.61 17.27 22.75
N GLY A 4 -12.76 17.89 23.57
CA GLY A 4 -12.04 19.12 23.23
C GLY A 4 -10.69 18.89 22.59
N LYS A 5 -10.12 19.94 21.99
CA LYS A 5 -8.84 19.91 21.23
C LYS A 5 -7.61 19.40 22.00
N HIS A 6 -7.66 19.41 23.34
CA HIS A 6 -6.57 18.93 24.21
C HIS A 6 -6.78 17.49 24.71
N SER A 7 -7.81 16.78 24.22
CA SER A 7 -8.01 15.38 24.63
C SER A 7 -6.83 14.52 24.16
N ARG A 8 -6.42 13.56 24.99
CA ARG A 8 -5.32 12.64 24.66
C ARG A 8 -5.56 11.92 23.34
N LYS A 9 -6.81 11.55 23.03
CA LYS A 9 -7.19 10.88 21.78
C LYS A 9 -6.92 11.78 20.56
N LEU A 10 -7.36 13.06 20.57
CA LEU A 10 -7.12 13.97 19.45
C LEU A 10 -5.63 14.32 19.29
N VAL A 11 -4.89 14.46 20.38
CA VAL A 11 -3.43 14.70 20.33
C VAL A 11 -2.71 13.49 19.73
N GLY A 12 -3.05 12.27 20.14
CA GLY A 12 -2.51 11.02 19.58
C GLY A 12 -2.86 10.87 18.11
N LEU A 13 -4.12 11.10 17.73
CA LEU A 13 -4.60 11.07 16.36
C LEU A 13 -3.83 12.04 15.45
N ARG A 14 -3.71 13.30 15.87
CA ARG A 14 -2.94 14.33 15.15
C ARG A 14 -1.49 13.93 14.92
N LYS A 15 -0.84 13.38 15.95
CA LYS A 15 0.55 12.91 15.84
C LYS A 15 0.67 11.78 14.82
N ALA A 16 -0.20 10.80 14.87
CA ALA A 16 -0.21 9.68 13.95
C ALA A 16 -0.43 10.12 12.50
N ILE A 17 -1.41 10.98 12.25
CA ILE A 17 -1.68 11.55 10.91
C ILE A 17 -0.47 12.32 10.39
N LYS A 18 0.11 13.22 11.19
CA LYS A 18 1.26 14.03 10.78
C LYS A 18 2.48 13.18 10.40
N HIS A 19 2.70 12.07 11.07
CA HIS A 19 3.85 11.20 10.82
C HIS A 19 3.55 10.02 9.88
N GLY A 20 2.30 9.88 9.41
CA GLY A 20 1.90 8.74 8.58
C GLY A 20 2.13 7.39 9.28
N SER A 21 1.78 7.32 10.56
CA SER A 21 2.06 6.18 11.44
C SER A 21 0.82 5.75 12.21
N LEU A 22 0.93 4.63 12.93
CA LEU A 22 -0.08 4.24 13.91
C LEU A 22 -0.05 5.17 15.13
N THR A 23 -1.17 5.24 15.85
CA THR A 23 -1.23 5.85 17.18
C THR A 23 -0.40 5.07 18.19
N SER A 24 -0.18 5.61 19.39
CA SER A 24 0.48 4.89 20.48
C SER A 24 -0.18 3.55 20.86
N ASP A 25 -1.47 3.43 20.58
CA ASP A 25 -2.29 2.26 20.86
C ASP A 25 -2.35 1.29 19.64
N GLY A 26 -1.52 1.51 18.64
CA GLY A 26 -1.43 0.66 17.44
C GLY A 26 -2.59 0.81 16.46
N LEU A 27 -3.34 1.91 16.52
CA LEU A 27 -4.50 2.16 15.65
C LEU A 27 -4.11 3.00 14.43
N LEU A 28 -4.69 2.68 13.29
CA LEU A 28 -4.51 3.39 12.03
C LEU A 28 -5.56 4.49 11.88
N PRO A 29 -5.17 5.77 11.74
CA PRO A 29 -6.09 6.83 11.36
C PRO A 29 -6.53 6.69 9.91
N ILE A 30 -7.84 6.81 9.67
CA ILE A 30 -8.43 6.87 8.33
C ILE A 30 -9.39 8.04 8.25
N GLU A 31 -9.47 8.72 7.11
CA GLU A 31 -10.36 9.86 6.89
C GLU A 31 -11.33 9.58 5.74
N GLY A 32 -12.60 9.91 5.98
CA GLY A 32 -13.69 9.84 5.01
C GLY A 32 -14.57 8.60 5.13
N GLY A 33 -15.87 8.78 4.84
CA GLY A 33 -16.90 7.74 4.99
C GLY A 33 -16.64 6.51 4.13
N ILE A 34 -16.14 6.69 2.89
CA ILE A 34 -15.88 5.57 1.97
C ILE A 34 -14.82 4.62 2.53
N LEU A 35 -13.71 5.15 3.08
CA LEU A 35 -12.67 4.31 3.68
C LEU A 35 -13.16 3.62 4.95
N LEU A 36 -14.03 4.27 5.69
CA LEU A 36 -14.64 3.71 6.89
C LEU A 36 -15.53 2.51 6.55
N GLU A 37 -16.37 2.65 5.54
CA GLU A 37 -17.19 1.55 5.01
C GLU A 37 -16.34 0.41 4.44
N GLU A 38 -15.25 0.74 3.74
CA GLU A 38 -14.29 -0.27 3.23
C GLU A 38 -13.59 -1.02 4.38
N ALA A 39 -13.20 -0.34 5.45
CA ALA A 39 -12.63 -0.97 6.63
C ALA A 39 -13.63 -1.97 7.24
N GLN A 40 -14.89 -1.57 7.44
CA GLN A 40 -15.93 -2.46 7.95
C GLN A 40 -16.19 -3.66 7.04
N ARG A 41 -16.33 -3.44 5.71
CA ARG A 41 -16.48 -4.54 4.73
C ARG A 41 -15.30 -5.50 4.73
N SER A 42 -14.12 -5.03 5.07
CA SER A 42 -12.89 -5.82 5.19
C SER A 42 -12.77 -6.55 6.53
N GLY A 43 -13.76 -6.43 7.41
CA GLY A 43 -13.74 -7.02 8.75
C GLY A 43 -12.70 -6.38 9.67
N ILE A 44 -12.39 -5.10 9.46
CA ILE A 44 -11.49 -4.33 10.31
C ILE A 44 -12.29 -3.70 11.45
N GLU A 45 -11.81 -3.85 12.67
CA GLU A 45 -12.39 -3.26 13.87
C GLU A 45 -12.27 -1.74 13.83
N ILE A 46 -13.42 -1.04 13.92
CA ILE A 46 -13.50 0.42 14.00
C ILE A 46 -13.57 0.79 15.48
N VAL A 47 -12.48 1.33 16.01
CA VAL A 47 -12.35 1.60 17.45
C VAL A 47 -12.98 2.94 17.80
N ASP A 48 -12.51 4.03 17.20
CA ASP A 48 -13.03 5.36 17.50
C ASP A 48 -13.46 6.05 16.20
N VAL A 49 -14.60 6.75 16.24
CA VAL A 49 -15.00 7.69 15.19
C VAL A 49 -15.05 9.11 15.78
N PHE A 50 -14.34 10.02 15.14
CA PHE A 50 -14.31 11.44 15.43
C PHE A 50 -15.12 12.16 14.37
N ARG A 51 -16.27 12.69 14.74
CA ARG A 51 -17.21 13.33 13.83
C ARG A 51 -17.27 14.84 14.10
N LYS A 52 -17.11 15.64 13.05
CA LYS A 52 -17.41 17.06 13.09
C LYS A 52 -18.90 17.24 13.40
N ALA A 53 -19.26 18.19 14.24
CA ALA A 53 -20.67 18.49 14.56
C ALA A 53 -21.49 18.72 13.27
N GLY A 54 -22.58 17.97 13.11
CA GLY A 54 -23.46 18.02 11.94
C GLY A 54 -23.01 17.19 10.73
N ALA A 55 -21.83 16.55 10.74
CA ALA A 55 -21.44 15.64 9.67
C ALA A 55 -22.29 14.35 9.68
N PRO A 56 -22.69 13.82 8.50
CA PRO A 56 -23.43 12.57 8.42
C PRO A 56 -22.59 11.41 8.93
N MET A 57 -23.19 10.48 9.65
CA MET A 57 -22.54 9.26 10.11
C MET A 57 -22.72 8.16 9.04
N PRO A 58 -21.66 7.52 8.53
CA PRO A 58 -21.79 6.35 7.68
C PRO A 58 -22.37 5.16 8.46
N ALA A 59 -22.88 4.16 7.73
CA ALA A 59 -23.46 2.96 8.33
C ALA A 59 -22.37 2.00 8.82
N VAL A 60 -21.72 2.35 9.94
CA VAL A 60 -20.64 1.59 10.56
C VAL A 60 -20.88 1.43 12.06
N GLU A 61 -20.30 0.41 12.65
CA GLU A 61 -20.43 0.05 14.07
C GLU A 61 -19.09 0.25 14.81
N PRO A 62 -18.79 1.46 15.30
CA PRO A 62 -17.58 1.72 16.08
C PRO A 62 -17.80 1.42 17.56
N ASP A 63 -16.71 1.16 18.30
CA ASP A 63 -16.76 1.03 19.76
C ASP A 63 -17.12 2.36 20.44
N ALA A 64 -16.64 3.49 19.88
CA ALA A 64 -16.96 4.81 20.41
C ALA A 64 -17.10 5.89 19.34
N ILE A 65 -18.03 6.86 19.59
CA ILE A 65 -18.23 8.03 18.74
C ILE A 65 -17.97 9.30 19.55
N PHE A 66 -17.14 10.18 18.98
CA PHE A 66 -16.79 11.47 19.56
C PHE A 66 -17.23 12.60 18.63
N ASP A 67 -18.09 13.49 19.15
CA ASP A 67 -18.40 14.73 18.47
C ASP A 67 -17.32 15.78 18.77
N VAL A 68 -16.78 16.37 17.73
CA VAL A 68 -15.64 17.27 17.77
C VAL A 68 -16.02 18.61 17.18
N SER A 69 -15.64 19.71 17.86
CA SER A 69 -15.88 21.05 17.33
C SER A 69 -15.14 21.26 16.00
N GLU A 70 -15.62 22.19 15.18
CA GLU A 70 -14.99 22.49 13.89
C GLU A 70 -13.52 22.90 14.04
N GLU A 71 -13.18 23.70 15.06
CA GLU A 71 -11.81 24.11 15.34
C GLU A 71 -10.91 22.93 15.69
N ALA A 72 -11.40 22.00 16.52
CA ALA A 72 -10.65 20.83 16.92
C ALA A 72 -10.52 19.83 15.76
N PHE A 73 -11.52 19.73 14.89
CA PHE A 73 -11.51 18.87 13.72
C PHE A 73 -10.46 19.35 12.68
N LYS A 74 -10.35 20.66 12.42
CA LYS A 74 -9.34 21.26 11.53
C LYS A 74 -7.90 20.93 11.94
N ILE A 75 -7.66 20.63 13.20
CA ILE A 75 -6.32 20.27 13.70
C ILE A 75 -5.90 18.84 13.31
N VAL A 76 -6.87 17.96 13.10
CA VAL A 76 -6.65 16.53 12.82
C VAL A 76 -7.02 16.11 11.40
N GLN A 77 -7.70 16.95 10.61
CA GLN A 77 -7.99 16.60 9.23
C GLN A 77 -6.72 16.52 8.39
N ASP A 78 -6.66 15.54 7.48
CA ASP A 78 -5.53 15.27 6.58
C ASP A 78 -5.80 15.78 5.15
N THR A 79 -7.09 16.01 4.82
CA THR A 79 -7.53 16.49 3.50
C THR A 79 -8.06 17.91 3.56
N GLU A 80 -7.83 18.70 2.48
CA GLU A 80 -8.37 20.08 2.37
C GLU A 80 -9.90 20.12 2.40
N HIS A 81 -10.54 19.14 1.76
CA HIS A 81 -12.00 18.99 1.67
C HIS A 81 -12.48 17.77 2.44
N SER A 82 -12.33 17.84 3.78
CA SER A 82 -12.77 16.75 4.65
C SER A 82 -14.28 16.58 4.67
N GLN A 83 -14.75 15.33 4.65
CA GLN A 83 -16.15 14.97 4.87
C GLN A 83 -16.61 15.12 6.33
N GLY A 84 -15.71 15.56 7.23
CA GLY A 84 -16.01 15.75 8.64
C GLY A 84 -16.00 14.46 9.47
N ILE A 85 -15.37 13.40 8.97
CA ILE A 85 -15.25 12.12 9.67
C ILE A 85 -13.82 11.61 9.57
N ILE A 86 -13.26 11.30 10.74
CA ILE A 86 -12.00 10.57 10.87
C ILE A 86 -12.26 9.42 11.83
N ALA A 87 -11.65 8.27 11.58
CA ALA A 87 -11.72 7.14 12.50
C ALA A 87 -10.33 6.59 12.82
N THR A 88 -10.24 5.85 13.90
CA THR A 88 -9.12 4.96 14.16
C THR A 88 -9.60 3.52 14.05
N VAL A 89 -8.85 2.72 13.30
CA VAL A 89 -9.15 1.31 13.07
C VAL A 89 -7.97 0.45 13.53
N ARG A 90 -8.22 -0.83 13.85
CA ARG A 90 -7.17 -1.80 14.16
C ARG A 90 -6.70 -2.48 12.88
N PRO A 91 -5.53 -2.10 12.31
CA PRO A 91 -5.05 -2.71 11.08
C PRO A 91 -4.66 -4.17 11.31
N ARG A 92 -4.83 -4.99 10.29
CA ARG A 92 -4.25 -6.34 10.29
C ARG A 92 -2.73 -6.25 10.30
N GLN A 93 -2.11 -7.11 11.11
CA GLN A 93 -0.67 -7.31 11.10
C GLN A 93 -0.37 -8.50 10.20
N TYR A 94 0.26 -8.24 9.05
CA TYR A 94 0.64 -9.29 8.12
C TYR A 94 2.04 -9.82 8.42
N THR A 95 2.23 -11.08 8.10
CA THR A 95 3.50 -11.80 8.22
C THR A 95 3.99 -12.24 6.84
N LEU A 96 5.22 -12.68 6.75
CA LEU A 96 5.73 -13.34 5.54
C LEU A 96 4.89 -14.57 5.17
N GLY A 97 4.36 -15.29 6.17
CA GLY A 97 3.46 -16.42 5.93
C GLY A 97 2.22 -16.04 5.13
N ASP A 98 1.64 -14.87 5.39
CA ASP A 98 0.47 -14.40 4.66
C ASP A 98 0.78 -14.07 3.18
N ILE A 99 1.97 -13.49 2.90
CA ILE A 99 2.41 -13.19 1.53
C ILE A 99 2.61 -14.47 0.71
N PHE A 100 3.08 -15.53 1.34
CA PHE A 100 3.37 -16.82 0.70
C PHE A 100 2.32 -17.90 0.96
N ALA A 101 1.11 -17.51 1.37
CA ALA A 101 0.03 -18.48 1.67
C ALA A 101 -0.56 -19.13 0.42
N VAL A 102 -0.41 -18.51 -0.75
CA VAL A 102 -0.97 -18.98 -2.03
C VAL A 102 0.16 -19.23 -3.02
N SER A 103 0.10 -20.36 -3.74
CA SER A 103 1.07 -20.73 -4.78
C SER A 103 0.34 -21.00 -6.11
N PRO A 104 0.96 -20.66 -7.26
CA PRO A 104 2.27 -20.03 -7.41
C PRO A 104 2.25 -18.56 -6.98
N GLU A 105 3.27 -18.16 -6.24
CA GLU A 105 3.40 -16.83 -5.69
C GLU A 105 3.58 -15.76 -6.80
N LEU A 106 2.95 -14.60 -6.62
CA LEU A 106 3.21 -13.38 -7.38
C LEU A 106 3.40 -12.23 -6.37
N VAL A 107 4.64 -11.96 -6.04
CA VAL A 107 5.00 -10.98 -5.01
C VAL A 107 5.37 -9.65 -5.65
N ILE A 108 4.96 -8.55 -5.05
CA ILE A 108 5.42 -7.21 -5.43
C ILE A 108 6.52 -6.81 -4.46
N VAL A 109 7.65 -6.34 -4.97
CA VAL A 109 8.73 -5.75 -4.17
C VAL A 109 8.85 -4.28 -4.54
N LEU A 110 8.73 -3.38 -3.58
CA LEU A 110 8.83 -1.93 -3.80
C LEU A 110 10.24 -1.45 -3.45
N GLY A 111 11.01 -1.04 -4.46
CA GLY A 111 12.37 -0.54 -4.34
C GLY A 111 12.39 0.97 -4.07
N ARG A 112 12.25 1.38 -2.82
CA ARG A 112 12.42 2.78 -2.38
C ARG A 112 11.47 3.78 -3.06
N LEU A 113 10.21 3.38 -3.33
CA LEU A 113 9.18 4.28 -3.85
C LEU A 113 8.84 5.35 -2.81
N GLN A 114 8.97 6.61 -3.20
CA GLN A 114 8.77 7.74 -2.28
C GLN A 114 7.40 8.40 -2.42
N ASP A 115 6.74 8.31 -3.59
CA ASP A 115 5.36 8.82 -3.71
C ASP A 115 4.35 7.87 -3.06
N PRO A 116 3.70 8.30 -1.97
CA PRO A 116 2.68 7.48 -1.31
C PRO A 116 1.49 7.14 -2.22
N GLY A 117 1.20 7.99 -3.21
CA GLY A 117 0.14 7.73 -4.19
C GLY A 117 0.44 6.51 -5.05
N ASN A 118 1.69 6.35 -5.51
CA ASN A 118 2.12 5.18 -6.26
C ASN A 118 2.05 3.92 -5.38
N VAL A 119 2.57 3.98 -4.15
CA VAL A 119 2.54 2.84 -3.22
C VAL A 119 1.10 2.35 -3.00
N GLY A 120 0.17 3.25 -2.66
CA GLY A 120 -1.24 2.87 -2.46
C GLY A 120 -1.91 2.32 -3.72
N THR A 121 -1.63 2.93 -4.88
CA THR A 121 -2.12 2.47 -6.17
C THR A 121 -1.60 1.06 -6.49
N ILE A 122 -0.33 0.77 -6.20
CA ILE A 122 0.26 -0.55 -6.43
C ILE A 122 -0.38 -1.61 -5.52
N LEU A 123 -0.67 -1.30 -4.26
CA LEU A 123 -1.42 -2.23 -3.39
C LEU A 123 -2.78 -2.59 -3.99
N ARG A 124 -3.52 -1.59 -4.48
CA ARG A 124 -4.82 -1.79 -5.14
C ARG A 124 -4.72 -2.63 -6.40
N ILE A 125 -3.73 -2.36 -7.24
CA ILE A 125 -3.46 -3.10 -8.48
C ILE A 125 -3.04 -4.54 -8.14
N GLY A 126 -2.19 -4.73 -7.13
CA GLY A 126 -1.74 -6.04 -6.67
C GLY A 126 -2.91 -6.92 -6.26
N GLU A 127 -3.81 -6.41 -5.40
CA GLU A 127 -5.03 -7.11 -5.03
C GLU A 127 -5.90 -7.44 -6.25
N SER A 128 -6.07 -6.47 -7.16
CA SER A 128 -6.96 -6.60 -8.33
C SER A 128 -6.48 -7.67 -9.33
N PHE A 129 -5.18 -7.82 -9.50
CA PHE A 129 -4.60 -8.76 -10.46
C PHE A 129 -4.04 -10.04 -9.82
N GLY A 130 -4.37 -10.30 -8.54
CA GLY A 130 -4.07 -11.57 -7.89
C GLY A 130 -2.60 -11.73 -7.50
N ALA A 131 -1.89 -10.65 -7.21
CA ALA A 131 -0.63 -10.74 -6.49
C ALA A 131 -0.88 -11.30 -5.09
N THR A 132 0.07 -12.07 -4.55
CA THR A 132 -0.09 -12.74 -3.25
C THR A 132 0.32 -11.86 -2.08
N GLY A 133 1.06 -10.80 -2.33
CA GLY A 133 1.42 -9.80 -1.33
C GLY A 133 2.47 -8.81 -1.81
N CYS A 134 2.83 -7.88 -0.92
CA CYS A 134 3.75 -6.79 -1.20
C CYS A 134 4.84 -6.70 -0.11
N ILE A 135 6.09 -6.57 -0.52
CA ILE A 135 7.24 -6.34 0.36
C ILE A 135 7.81 -4.95 0.01
N ALA A 136 7.85 -4.04 0.98
CA ALA A 136 8.46 -2.74 0.78
C ALA A 136 9.87 -2.69 1.37
N LEU A 137 10.87 -2.37 0.53
CA LEU A 137 12.23 -2.16 0.96
C LEU A 137 12.35 -0.85 1.75
N ARG A 138 13.37 -0.74 2.62
CA ARG A 138 13.70 0.47 3.38
C ARG A 138 13.81 1.68 2.44
N GLY A 139 13.20 2.79 2.84
CA GLY A 139 13.12 4.00 2.03
C GLY A 139 11.86 4.10 1.17
N THR A 140 11.00 3.09 1.16
CA THR A 140 9.65 3.18 0.58
C THR A 140 8.70 3.92 1.52
N ALA A 141 7.76 4.69 0.98
CA ALA A 141 6.73 5.35 1.77
C ALA A 141 5.91 4.33 2.57
N GLY A 142 5.71 4.62 3.85
CA GLY A 142 5.07 3.69 4.79
C GLY A 142 3.61 3.41 4.45
N PHE A 143 3.18 2.17 4.59
CA PHE A 143 1.81 1.72 4.27
C PHE A 143 0.72 2.43 5.09
N TYR A 144 1.06 2.95 6.27
CA TYR A 144 0.12 3.68 7.14
C TYR A 144 0.12 5.20 6.91
N ASN A 145 0.82 5.68 5.90
CA ASN A 145 0.69 7.07 5.45
C ASN A 145 -0.72 7.31 4.91
N GLY A 146 -1.40 8.38 5.34
CA GLY A 146 -2.79 8.68 4.95
C GLY A 146 -3.01 8.74 3.44
N LYS A 147 -2.03 9.23 2.66
CA LYS A 147 -2.09 9.25 1.20
C LYS A 147 -1.99 7.83 0.60
N VAL A 148 -1.18 6.91 1.18
CA VAL A 148 -1.15 5.49 0.79
C VAL A 148 -2.50 4.84 1.06
N VAL A 149 -3.04 5.02 2.26
CA VAL A 149 -4.31 4.45 2.68
C VAL A 149 -5.44 4.88 1.72
N ARG A 150 -5.53 6.18 1.40
CA ARG A 150 -6.53 6.69 0.45
C ARG A 150 -6.34 6.14 -0.95
N ALA A 151 -5.11 6.15 -1.48
CA ALA A 151 -4.82 5.67 -2.83
C ALA A 151 -5.04 4.15 -2.99
N SER A 152 -4.92 3.39 -1.90
CA SER A 152 -5.19 1.95 -1.90
C SER A 152 -6.68 1.60 -2.01
N ALA A 153 -7.59 2.55 -1.79
CA ALA A 153 -9.04 2.35 -1.83
C ALA A 153 -9.49 1.11 -1.02
N GLY A 154 -8.90 0.92 0.17
CA GLY A 154 -9.21 -0.20 1.06
C GLY A 154 -8.35 -1.46 0.89
N SER A 155 -7.55 -1.58 -0.18
CA SER A 155 -6.67 -2.75 -0.34
C SER A 155 -5.66 -2.89 0.79
N VAL A 156 -5.24 -1.81 1.43
CA VAL A 156 -4.39 -1.82 2.63
C VAL A 156 -4.99 -2.65 3.78
N PHE A 157 -6.30 -2.87 3.80
CA PHE A 157 -6.97 -3.66 4.83
C PHE A 157 -6.98 -5.17 4.56
N ARG A 158 -6.81 -5.58 3.29
CA ARG A 158 -7.02 -6.96 2.82
C ARG A 158 -5.80 -7.59 2.18
N PHE A 159 -5.01 -6.79 1.48
CA PHE A 159 -3.87 -7.27 0.70
C PHE A 159 -2.64 -7.42 1.61
N PRO A 160 -2.03 -8.63 1.72
CA PRO A 160 -0.87 -8.85 2.58
C PRO A 160 0.31 -7.95 2.21
N HIS A 161 0.86 -7.25 3.19
CA HIS A 161 2.01 -6.37 2.97
C HIS A 161 2.89 -6.27 4.23
N ILE A 162 4.20 -6.20 3.99
CA ILE A 162 5.20 -5.94 5.04
C ILE A 162 6.17 -4.87 4.56
N GLY A 163 6.75 -4.11 5.47
CA GLY A 163 7.63 -3.00 5.15
C GLY A 163 8.91 -2.96 5.96
N SER A 164 9.81 -2.09 5.51
CA SER A 164 11.11 -1.86 6.12
C SER A 164 12.11 -3.02 5.99
N GLU A 165 11.92 -3.89 4.99
CA GLU A 165 12.83 -4.99 4.69
C GLU A 165 14.09 -4.50 3.98
N THR A 166 15.20 -5.22 4.13
CA THR A 166 16.39 -4.97 3.33
C THR A 166 16.34 -5.73 2.02
N LEU A 167 17.07 -5.26 1.00
CA LEU A 167 17.18 -5.97 -0.28
C LEU A 167 17.77 -7.37 -0.07
N ASP A 168 18.85 -7.49 0.72
CA ASP A 168 19.55 -8.76 0.93
C ASP A 168 18.69 -9.81 1.63
N GLU A 169 17.93 -9.41 2.66
CA GLU A 169 16.96 -10.28 3.36
C GLU A 169 15.85 -10.72 2.41
N THR A 170 15.30 -9.78 1.62
CA THR A 170 14.24 -10.07 0.65
C THR A 170 14.74 -11.04 -0.44
N VAL A 171 15.91 -10.80 -1.02
CA VAL A 171 16.50 -11.67 -2.05
C VAL A 171 16.79 -13.07 -1.50
N SER A 172 17.38 -13.16 -0.30
CA SER A 172 17.65 -14.43 0.37
C SER A 172 16.38 -15.23 0.61
N LEU A 173 15.32 -14.56 1.04
CA LEU A 173 14.00 -15.14 1.27
C LEU A 173 13.39 -15.68 -0.03
N LEU A 174 13.35 -14.86 -1.10
CA LEU A 174 12.79 -15.26 -2.39
C LEU A 174 13.55 -16.46 -2.99
N ARG A 175 14.89 -16.45 -2.93
CA ARG A 175 15.74 -17.56 -3.40
C ARG A 175 15.49 -18.85 -2.62
N SER A 176 15.35 -18.77 -1.29
CA SER A 176 15.04 -19.95 -0.46
C SER A 176 13.72 -20.61 -0.84
N ARG A 177 12.79 -19.83 -1.40
CA ARG A 177 11.47 -20.28 -1.88
C ARG A 177 11.44 -20.59 -3.39
N ARG A 178 12.56 -20.43 -4.09
CA ARG A 178 12.66 -20.58 -5.56
C ARG A 178 11.74 -19.64 -6.32
N ILE A 179 11.53 -18.42 -5.81
CA ILE A 179 10.78 -17.36 -6.44
C ILE A 179 11.75 -16.48 -7.22
N GLY A 180 11.57 -16.39 -8.55
CA GLY A 180 12.41 -15.55 -9.41
C GLY A 180 12.16 -14.06 -9.17
N LEU A 181 13.22 -13.28 -8.95
CA LEU A 181 13.13 -11.82 -8.81
C LEU A 181 13.28 -11.15 -10.18
N ILE A 182 12.23 -10.47 -10.63
CA ILE A 182 12.10 -9.85 -11.94
C ILE A 182 12.13 -8.33 -11.79
N GLY A 183 13.18 -7.72 -12.34
CA GLY A 183 13.27 -6.26 -12.44
C GLY A 183 12.73 -5.74 -13.78
N THR A 184 12.60 -4.42 -13.87
CA THR A 184 12.20 -3.77 -15.13
C THR A 184 13.17 -2.65 -15.53
N SER A 185 13.45 -2.58 -16.83
CA SER A 185 14.26 -1.52 -17.43
C SER A 185 13.80 -1.27 -18.86
N PRO A 186 13.72 -0.01 -19.34
CA PRO A 186 13.38 0.27 -20.74
C PRO A 186 14.40 -0.32 -21.74
N ASN A 187 15.66 -0.53 -21.29
CA ASN A 187 16.77 -1.03 -22.10
C ASN A 187 16.94 -2.56 -22.08
N ALA A 188 16.05 -3.30 -21.43
CA ALA A 188 16.15 -4.76 -21.38
C ALA A 188 15.86 -5.37 -22.78
N ALA A 189 16.55 -6.48 -23.09
CA ALA A 189 16.37 -7.18 -24.35
C ALA A 189 15.02 -7.89 -24.43
N ASP A 190 14.64 -8.58 -23.36
CA ASP A 190 13.41 -9.37 -23.30
C ASP A 190 12.23 -8.52 -22.79
N THR A 191 11.03 -8.86 -23.27
CA THR A 191 9.80 -8.17 -22.89
C THR A 191 9.04 -8.93 -21.78
N ILE A 192 8.09 -8.25 -21.14
CA ILE A 192 7.29 -8.85 -20.06
C ILE A 192 6.46 -10.05 -20.52
N GLU A 193 6.09 -10.13 -21.81
CA GLU A 193 5.34 -11.24 -22.39
C GLU A 193 6.17 -12.51 -22.55
N GLN A 194 7.50 -12.38 -22.59
CA GLN A 194 8.43 -13.51 -22.79
C GLN A 194 8.74 -14.25 -21.47
N TRP A 195 8.38 -13.68 -20.33
CA TRP A 195 8.52 -14.37 -19.05
C TRP A 195 7.29 -15.25 -18.78
N ASP A 196 7.54 -16.47 -18.29
CA ASP A 196 6.47 -17.38 -17.89
C ASP A 196 5.97 -17.00 -16.47
N TRP A 197 4.98 -16.12 -16.41
CA TRP A 197 4.38 -15.65 -15.16
C TRP A 197 3.60 -16.71 -14.38
N ARG A 198 3.39 -17.90 -14.91
CA ARG A 198 2.80 -19.04 -14.19
C ARG A 198 3.75 -19.60 -13.14
N LYS A 199 5.06 -19.32 -13.27
CA LYS A 199 6.06 -19.64 -12.27
C LYS A 199 5.99 -18.70 -11.08
N PRO A 200 6.42 -19.17 -9.86
CA PRO A 200 6.61 -18.28 -8.72
C PRO A 200 7.53 -17.10 -9.08
N SER A 201 7.03 -15.90 -8.95
CA SER A 201 7.72 -14.67 -9.40
C SER A 201 7.53 -13.53 -8.42
N ALA A 202 8.58 -12.72 -8.26
CA ALA A 202 8.52 -11.43 -7.55
C ALA A 202 8.89 -10.31 -8.53
N VAL A 203 8.08 -9.26 -8.56
CA VAL A 203 8.30 -8.10 -9.43
C VAL A 203 8.89 -6.97 -8.61
N LEU A 204 10.11 -6.57 -8.92
CA LEU A 204 10.77 -5.42 -8.29
C LEU A 204 10.45 -4.14 -9.06
N ILE A 205 9.72 -3.24 -8.40
CA ILE A 205 9.37 -1.92 -8.92
C ILE A 205 10.36 -0.91 -8.33
N GLY A 206 11.17 -0.31 -9.18
CA GLY A 206 12.19 0.66 -8.78
C GLY A 206 11.63 2.04 -8.46
N ASN A 207 12.51 2.91 -7.95
CA ASN A 207 12.23 4.31 -7.62
C ASN A 207 11.76 5.11 -8.86
N GLU A 208 10.87 6.07 -8.65
CA GLU A 208 10.24 6.88 -9.71
C GLU A 208 11.24 7.65 -10.58
N GLY A 209 12.29 8.19 -9.99
CA GLY A 209 13.28 9.01 -10.70
C GLY A 209 14.50 8.23 -11.18
N GLN A 210 14.95 7.25 -10.41
CA GLN A 210 16.21 6.54 -10.66
C GLN A 210 16.01 5.11 -11.20
N GLY A 211 14.79 4.59 -11.16
CA GLY A 211 14.53 3.19 -11.48
C GLY A 211 15.16 2.24 -10.46
N LEU A 212 15.67 1.11 -10.94
CA LEU A 212 16.43 0.16 -10.12
C LEU A 212 17.86 0.68 -9.91
N ASP A 213 18.34 0.67 -8.66
CA ASP A 213 19.76 0.95 -8.41
C ASP A 213 20.65 -0.22 -8.87
N PRO A 214 21.99 -0.02 -8.94
CA PRO A 214 22.89 -1.07 -9.39
C PRO A 214 22.82 -2.37 -8.56
N LYS A 215 22.54 -2.29 -7.26
CA LYS A 215 22.42 -3.49 -6.40
C LYS A 215 21.10 -4.19 -6.65
N GLU A 216 20.00 -3.43 -6.75
CA GLU A 216 18.68 -3.95 -7.10
C GLU A 216 18.71 -4.63 -8.47
N PHE A 217 19.36 -3.98 -9.46
CA PHE A 217 19.51 -4.53 -10.80
C PHE A 217 20.31 -5.84 -10.80
N ALA A 218 21.44 -5.89 -10.09
CA ALA A 218 22.28 -7.07 -9.97
C ALA A 218 21.64 -8.21 -9.18
N ALA A 219 20.68 -7.91 -8.31
CA ALA A 219 19.95 -8.91 -7.53
C ALA A 219 18.87 -9.63 -8.34
N CYS A 220 18.39 -9.03 -9.46
CA CYS A 220 17.35 -9.62 -10.30
C CYS A 220 17.87 -10.85 -11.06
N ASP A 221 17.06 -11.90 -11.07
CA ASP A 221 17.31 -13.11 -11.88
C ASP A 221 17.04 -12.83 -13.37
N LYS A 222 16.15 -11.89 -13.66
CA LYS A 222 15.83 -11.42 -15.01
C LYS A 222 15.42 -9.95 -14.97
N VAL A 223 15.75 -9.20 -16.03
CA VAL A 223 15.26 -7.84 -16.24
C VAL A 223 14.48 -7.80 -17.54
N LEU A 224 13.28 -7.25 -17.51
CA LEU A 224 12.35 -7.20 -18.62
C LEU A 224 11.98 -5.76 -18.97
N ARG A 225 11.56 -5.50 -20.21
CA ARG A 225 11.01 -4.23 -20.62
C ARG A 225 9.50 -4.31 -20.86
N ILE A 226 8.82 -3.22 -20.58
CA ILE A 226 7.45 -2.98 -21.05
C ILE A 226 7.58 -2.32 -22.41
N PRO A 227 7.09 -2.93 -23.52
CA PRO A 227 7.16 -2.30 -24.83
C PRO A 227 6.36 -1.00 -24.84
N HIS A 228 7.00 0.12 -25.15
CA HIS A 228 6.38 1.43 -25.34
C HIS A 228 7.18 2.25 -26.36
N LYS A 229 6.66 3.41 -26.77
CA LYS A 229 7.34 4.28 -27.73
C LYS A 229 8.64 4.82 -27.15
N GLU A 230 9.73 4.75 -27.91
CA GLU A 230 11.08 5.21 -27.51
C GLU A 230 11.17 6.70 -27.18
N THR A 231 10.20 7.50 -27.66
CA THR A 231 10.09 8.93 -27.31
C THR A 231 9.71 9.18 -25.86
N VAL A 232 9.30 8.15 -25.12
CA VAL A 232 8.95 8.20 -23.70
C VAL A 232 10.05 7.48 -22.91
N GLU A 233 10.78 8.19 -22.08
CA GLU A 233 11.93 7.64 -21.34
C GLU A 233 11.53 6.59 -20.29
N SER A 234 10.42 6.79 -19.62
CA SER A 234 9.94 5.89 -18.56
C SER A 234 8.44 5.99 -18.34
N LEU A 235 7.86 4.95 -17.76
CA LEU A 235 6.48 4.94 -17.29
C LEU A 235 6.44 5.26 -15.78
N ASN A 236 5.33 5.86 -15.33
CA ASN A 236 5.07 5.96 -13.90
C ASN A 236 5.11 4.56 -13.26
N SER A 237 5.68 4.44 -12.06
CA SER A 237 5.93 3.16 -11.37
C SER A 237 4.64 2.35 -11.13
N ALA A 238 3.53 3.01 -10.77
CA ALA A 238 2.25 2.33 -10.59
C ALA A 238 1.65 1.87 -11.93
N ILE A 239 1.83 2.63 -13.00
CA ILE A 239 1.41 2.22 -14.36
C ILE A 239 2.24 1.03 -14.84
N ALA A 240 3.57 1.06 -14.64
CA ALA A 240 4.43 -0.06 -14.96
C ALA A 240 4.02 -1.33 -14.20
N ALA A 241 3.79 -1.21 -12.90
CA ALA A 241 3.29 -2.32 -12.06
C ALA A 241 1.94 -2.86 -12.60
N ALA A 242 1.01 -1.97 -12.99
CA ALA A 242 -0.28 -2.38 -13.53
C ALA A 242 -0.16 -3.22 -14.80
N ILE A 243 0.69 -2.81 -15.73
CA ILE A 243 0.90 -3.52 -17.00
C ILE A 243 1.52 -4.91 -16.76
N ILE A 244 2.52 -4.99 -15.88
CA ILE A 244 3.20 -6.25 -15.55
C ILE A 244 2.23 -7.22 -14.86
N LEU A 245 1.51 -6.74 -13.85
CA LEU A 245 0.57 -7.56 -13.09
C LEU A 245 -0.63 -7.99 -13.92
N TYR A 246 -1.09 -7.15 -14.86
CA TYR A 246 -2.11 -7.52 -15.82
C TYR A 246 -1.62 -8.66 -16.74
N GLU A 247 -0.41 -8.57 -17.30
CA GLU A 247 0.16 -9.65 -18.12
C GLU A 247 0.33 -10.93 -17.30
N ALA A 248 0.87 -10.84 -16.09
CA ALA A 248 0.98 -11.97 -15.18
C ALA A 248 -0.39 -12.61 -14.89
N SER A 249 -1.39 -11.81 -14.57
CA SER A 249 -2.77 -12.28 -14.33
C SER A 249 -3.38 -12.93 -15.57
N LYS A 250 -3.14 -12.39 -16.76
CA LYS A 250 -3.61 -12.95 -18.03
C LYS A 250 -3.03 -14.35 -18.27
N GLN A 251 -1.71 -14.54 -18.13
CA GLN A 251 -1.06 -15.83 -18.31
C GLN A 251 -1.49 -16.85 -17.26
N ARG A 252 -1.77 -16.43 -16.02
CA ARG A 252 -2.22 -17.32 -14.93
C ARG A 252 -3.67 -17.78 -15.05
N ARG A 253 -4.48 -17.07 -15.86
CA ARG A 253 -5.88 -17.45 -16.14
C ARG A 253 -6.04 -18.32 -17.39
N SER A 254 -5.00 -18.42 -18.22
CA SER A 254 -4.93 -19.25 -19.43
C SER A 254 -4.49 -20.66 -19.08
#